data_39ac0d7881902df0670b59799a32b658
#
_entry.id   39ac0d7881902df0670b59799a32b658
#
_cell.length_a   1.000
_cell.length_b   1.000
_cell.length_c   1.000
_cell.angle_alpha   90.00
_cell.angle_beta   90.00
_cell.angle_gamma   90.00
#
_symmetry.space_group_name_H-M   'P 1'
#
loop_
_entity.id
_entity.type
_entity.pdbx_description
1 polymer ?
#
loop_
_entity_poly.entity_id
_entity_poly.type
_entity_poly.pdbx_seq_one_letter_code
_entity_poly.pdbx_strand_id
1 'polypeptide(L)'
;MKQAVVAAVCLIGTLWAITCGALYHVMRQPPERFARVMSRIPGPVAFLVLPFETLWLRARAGNLEVGERAPDFTLARLDTGEPTQLSSFAAQGRPVVLVFGSYT
;
A
#
# COMPACT_ATOMS: atom_id res chain seq x y z
N MET A 1 -11.38 -29.02 29.82
CA MET A 1 -11.26 -29.05 28.33
C MET A 1 -11.86 -27.82 27.65
N LYS A 2 -13.13 -27.47 27.88
CA LYS A 2 -13.77 -26.31 27.22
C LYS A 2 -13.02 -24.97 27.45
N GLN A 3 -12.59 -24.71 28.69
CA GLN A 3 -11.85 -23.48 29.02
C GLN A 3 -10.48 -23.39 28.30
N ALA A 4 -9.77 -24.52 28.21
CA ALA A 4 -8.49 -24.56 27.49
C ALA A 4 -8.66 -24.32 25.99
N VAL A 5 -9.73 -24.85 25.38
CA VAL A 5 -10.05 -24.62 23.97
C VAL A 5 -10.41 -23.15 23.75
N VAL A 6 -11.24 -22.56 24.60
CA VAL A 6 -11.60 -21.13 24.50
C VAL A 6 -10.36 -20.26 24.64
N ALA A 7 -9.51 -20.55 25.63
CA ALA A 7 -8.26 -19.77 25.79
C ALA A 7 -7.34 -19.89 24.58
N ALA A 8 -7.20 -21.08 24.00
CA ALA A 8 -6.41 -21.26 22.77
C ALA A 8 -6.97 -20.48 21.58
N VAL A 9 -8.29 -20.52 21.38
CA VAL A 9 -8.95 -19.76 20.29
C VAL A 9 -8.77 -18.26 20.48
N CYS A 10 -8.93 -17.76 21.71
CA CYS A 10 -8.71 -16.33 22.01
C CYS A 10 -7.25 -15.92 21.75
N LEU A 11 -6.29 -16.75 22.15
CA LEU A 11 -4.86 -16.48 21.92
C LEU A 11 -4.53 -16.42 20.43
N ILE A 12 -5.00 -17.40 19.65
CA ILE A 12 -4.81 -17.45 18.19
C ILE A 12 -5.46 -16.23 17.52
N GLY A 13 -6.69 -15.89 17.90
CA GLY A 13 -7.40 -14.72 17.37
C GLY A 13 -6.68 -13.41 17.68
N THR A 14 -6.18 -13.27 18.90
CA THR A 14 -5.41 -12.07 19.30
C THR A 14 -4.11 -11.97 18.52
N LEU A 15 -3.36 -13.07 18.38
CA LEU A 15 -2.13 -13.10 17.62
C LEU A 15 -2.37 -12.77 16.15
N TRP A 16 -3.43 -13.31 15.56
CA TRP A 16 -3.84 -13.01 14.18
C TRP A 16 -4.18 -11.53 14.00
N ALA A 17 -4.96 -10.94 14.93
CA ALA A 17 -5.31 -9.52 14.89
C ALA A 17 -4.08 -8.62 15.01
N ILE A 18 -3.13 -8.94 15.88
CA ILE A 18 -1.87 -8.22 16.03
C ILE A 18 -1.06 -8.29 14.72
N THR A 19 -1.00 -9.47 14.09
CA THR A 19 -0.29 -9.66 12.82
C THR A 19 -0.92 -8.85 11.70
N CYS A 20 -2.25 -8.81 11.60
CA CYS A 20 -2.96 -7.96 10.64
C CYS A 20 -2.67 -6.47 10.87
N GLY A 21 -2.67 -6.02 12.11
CA GLY A 21 -2.36 -4.63 12.47
C GLY A 21 -0.91 -4.25 12.12
N ALA A 22 0.03 -5.13 12.43
CA ALA A 22 1.44 -4.94 12.09
C ALA A 22 1.65 -4.87 10.57
N LEU A 23 1.04 -5.79 9.83
CA LEU A 23 1.10 -5.80 8.36
C LEU A 23 0.48 -4.54 7.76
N TYR A 24 -0.68 -4.11 8.25
CA TYR A 24 -1.30 -2.86 7.83
C TYR A 24 -0.39 -1.65 8.06
N HIS A 25 0.27 -1.59 9.21
CA HIS A 25 1.23 -0.53 9.51
C HIS A 25 2.42 -0.55 8.52
N VAL A 26 2.97 -1.72 8.22
CA VAL A 26 4.06 -1.88 7.25
C VAL A 26 3.63 -1.48 5.83
N MET A 27 2.40 -1.79 5.44
CA MET A 27 1.84 -1.39 4.13
C MET A 27 1.73 0.12 3.95
N ARG A 28 1.64 0.89 5.03
CA ARG A 28 1.64 2.37 5.00
C ARG A 28 3.03 2.98 4.97
N GLN A 29 4.08 2.18 5.16
CA GLN A 29 5.46 2.64 5.09
C GLN A 29 5.93 2.87 3.65
N PRO A 30 7.05 3.58 3.44
CA PRO A 30 7.67 3.72 2.13
C PRO A 30 7.93 2.38 1.45
N PRO A 31 7.89 2.31 0.10
CA PRO A 31 8.01 1.08 -0.67
C PRO A 31 9.20 0.21 -0.30
N GLU A 32 10.35 0.82 0.00
CA GLU A 32 11.59 0.09 0.34
C GLU A 32 11.47 -0.70 1.65
N ARG A 33 10.76 -0.13 2.64
CA ARG A 33 10.52 -0.82 3.93
C ARG A 33 9.52 -1.94 3.76
N PHE A 34 8.45 -1.68 3.03
CA PHE A 34 7.44 -2.69 2.72
C PHE A 34 8.06 -3.87 1.98
N ALA A 35 8.83 -3.64 0.90
CA ALA A 35 9.51 -4.69 0.13
C ALA A 35 10.45 -5.54 0.99
N ARG A 36 11.21 -4.91 1.89
CA ARG A 36 12.12 -5.62 2.80
C ARG A 36 11.40 -6.55 3.77
N VAL A 37 10.24 -6.15 4.27
CA VAL A 37 9.44 -7.00 5.17
C VAL A 37 8.78 -8.12 4.37
N MET A 38 8.19 -7.80 3.22
CA MET A 38 7.51 -8.79 2.38
C MET A 38 8.44 -9.85 1.81
N SER A 39 9.70 -9.52 1.52
CA SER A 39 10.69 -10.51 1.06
C SER A 39 10.99 -11.61 2.08
N ARG A 40 10.66 -11.39 3.37
CA ARG A 40 10.86 -12.36 4.45
C ARG A 40 9.62 -13.22 4.73
N ILE A 41 8.48 -12.85 4.18
CA ILE A 41 7.22 -13.58 4.41
C ILE A 41 6.98 -14.51 3.23
N PRO A 42 6.78 -15.83 3.47
CA PRO A 42 6.42 -16.77 2.40
C PRO A 42 5.09 -16.33 1.76
N GLY A 43 5.11 -15.99 0.48
CA GLY A 43 3.94 -15.47 -0.25
C GLY A 43 2.67 -16.29 -0.08
N PRO A 44 2.70 -17.63 -0.26
CA PRO A 44 1.48 -18.45 -0.12
C PRO A 44 0.84 -18.33 1.26
N VAL A 45 1.63 -18.26 2.33
CA VAL A 45 1.11 -18.15 3.70
C VAL A 45 0.44 -16.80 3.94
N ALA A 46 1.07 -15.72 3.46
CA ALA A 46 0.51 -14.38 3.62
C ALA A 46 -0.87 -14.24 2.95
N PHE A 47 -1.03 -14.78 1.74
CA PHE A 47 -2.28 -14.69 0.99
C PHE A 47 -3.38 -15.63 1.48
N LEU A 48 -3.03 -16.78 2.08
CA LEU A 48 -4.02 -17.75 2.56
C LEU A 48 -4.56 -17.41 3.96
N VAL A 49 -3.71 -16.88 4.83
CA VAL A 49 -4.05 -16.69 6.26
C VAL A 49 -4.45 -15.25 6.58
N LEU A 50 -3.94 -14.29 5.83
CA LEU A 50 -4.15 -12.87 6.08
C LEU A 50 -5.03 -12.25 5.00
N PRO A 51 -5.93 -11.31 5.32
CA PRO A 51 -6.75 -10.58 4.35
C PRO A 51 -5.89 -9.51 3.63
N PHE A 52 -4.86 -9.96 2.92
CA PHE A 52 -3.82 -9.12 2.34
C PHE A 52 -4.37 -8.06 1.40
N GLU A 53 -5.25 -8.45 0.49
CA GLU A 53 -5.87 -7.53 -0.47
C GLU A 53 -6.66 -6.42 0.22
N THR A 54 -7.51 -6.79 1.19
CA THR A 54 -8.31 -5.81 1.94
C THR A 54 -7.44 -4.84 2.73
N LEU A 55 -6.38 -5.35 3.38
CA LEU A 55 -5.44 -4.52 4.11
C LEU A 55 -4.67 -3.59 3.17
N TRP A 56 -4.24 -4.10 2.02
CA TRP A 56 -3.53 -3.33 1.01
C TRP A 56 -4.37 -2.20 0.44
N LEU A 57 -5.59 -2.50 -0.01
CA LEU A 57 -6.51 -1.49 -0.55
C LEU A 57 -6.79 -0.38 0.47
N ARG A 58 -7.02 -0.73 1.73
CA ARG A 58 -7.22 0.25 2.80
C ARG A 58 -5.96 1.06 3.13
N ALA A 59 -4.80 0.41 3.16
CA ALA A 59 -3.54 1.08 3.50
C ALA A 59 -3.09 2.07 2.40
N ARG A 60 -3.48 1.81 1.16
CA ARG A 60 -3.14 2.60 -0.03
C ARG A 60 -4.30 3.43 -0.58
N ALA A 61 -5.45 3.38 0.06
CA ALA A 61 -6.57 4.24 -0.28
C ALA A 61 -6.14 5.71 -0.18
N GLY A 62 -6.38 6.46 -1.25
CA GLY A 62 -6.21 7.90 -1.24
C GLY A 62 -7.42 8.61 -0.63
N ASN A 63 -7.25 9.88 -0.29
CA ASN A 63 -8.30 10.74 0.23
C ASN A 63 -8.78 11.78 -0.80
N LEU A 64 -8.35 11.66 -2.06
CA LEU A 64 -8.69 12.61 -3.11
C LEU A 64 -10.08 12.34 -3.66
N GLU A 65 -10.88 13.38 -3.74
CA GLU A 65 -12.19 13.35 -4.38
C GLU A 65 -12.16 14.04 -5.74
N VAL A 66 -13.18 13.75 -6.56
CA VAL A 66 -13.33 14.39 -7.86
C VAL A 66 -13.57 15.88 -7.68
N GLY A 67 -12.77 16.71 -8.33
CA GLY A 67 -12.80 18.17 -8.18
C GLY A 67 -11.76 18.73 -7.21
N GLU A 68 -11.09 17.89 -6.42
CA GLU A 68 -10.00 18.33 -5.58
C GLU A 68 -8.71 18.56 -6.37
N ARG A 69 -7.85 19.42 -5.83
CA ARG A 69 -6.56 19.69 -6.44
C ARG A 69 -5.64 18.48 -6.31
N ALA A 70 -5.12 18.01 -7.44
CA ALA A 70 -4.14 16.91 -7.44
C ALA A 70 -2.88 17.28 -6.64
N PRO A 71 -2.34 16.36 -5.83
CA PRO A 71 -1.05 16.53 -5.21
C PRO A 71 0.03 16.75 -6.26
N ASP A 72 0.88 17.72 -6.05
CA ASP A 72 1.99 17.98 -6.95
C ASP A 72 3.20 17.11 -6.61
N PHE A 73 3.89 16.66 -7.63
CA PHE A 73 5.11 15.87 -7.48
C PHE A 73 6.09 16.16 -8.63
N THR A 74 7.34 15.84 -8.41
CA THR A 74 8.41 15.98 -9.40
C THR A 74 8.99 14.62 -9.74
N LEU A 75 9.07 14.31 -11.02
CA LEU A 75 9.70 13.09 -11.54
C LEU A 75 10.72 13.46 -12.61
N ALA A 76 11.77 12.66 -12.74
CA ALA A 76 12.72 12.77 -13.84
C ALA A 76 12.07 12.26 -15.14
N ARG A 77 12.19 13.04 -16.21
CA ARG A 77 11.76 12.62 -17.55
C ARG A 77 12.64 11.49 -18.07
N LEU A 78 12.03 10.53 -18.73
CA LEU A 78 12.77 9.39 -19.30
C LEU A 78 13.65 9.79 -20.49
N ASP A 79 13.26 10.80 -21.24
CA ASP A 79 13.96 11.25 -22.45
C ASP A 79 15.15 12.17 -22.15
N THR A 80 15.03 13.06 -21.15
CA THR A 80 16.04 14.09 -20.86
C THR A 80 16.73 13.91 -19.51
N GLY A 81 16.13 13.11 -18.61
CA GLY A 81 16.58 13.00 -17.21
C GLY A 81 16.28 14.22 -16.36
N GLU A 82 15.66 15.27 -16.91
CA GLU A 82 15.38 16.51 -16.21
C GLU A 82 14.18 16.34 -15.25
N PRO A 83 14.28 16.94 -14.05
CA PRO A 83 13.15 16.95 -13.11
C PRO A 83 12.02 17.79 -13.67
N THR A 84 10.83 17.20 -13.78
CA THR A 84 9.63 17.88 -14.28
C THR A 84 8.51 17.75 -13.25
N GLN A 85 7.86 18.86 -12.97
CA GLN A 85 6.79 18.96 -11.99
C GLN A 85 5.42 18.78 -12.66
N LEU A 86 4.50 18.03 -12.02
CA LEU A 86 3.17 17.78 -12.58
C LEU A 86 2.40 19.08 -12.88
N SER A 87 2.47 20.04 -11.98
CA SER A 87 1.79 21.32 -12.14
C SER A 87 2.23 22.11 -13.38
N SER A 88 3.46 21.90 -13.88
CA SER A 88 3.94 22.55 -15.10
C SER A 88 3.16 22.14 -16.35
N PHE A 89 2.66 20.91 -16.40
CA PHE A 89 1.80 20.44 -17.48
C PHE A 89 0.39 21.01 -17.37
N ALA A 90 -0.17 21.03 -16.15
CA ALA A 90 -1.50 21.57 -15.89
C ALA A 90 -1.59 23.06 -16.20
N ALA A 91 -0.50 23.83 -15.97
CA ALA A 91 -0.42 25.24 -16.29
C ALA A 91 -0.51 25.56 -17.80
N GLN A 92 -0.30 24.57 -18.66
CA GLN A 92 -0.43 24.72 -20.13
C GLN A 92 -1.89 24.63 -20.62
N GLY A 93 -2.87 24.49 -19.73
CA GLY A 93 -4.28 24.40 -20.08
C GLY A 93 -4.68 23.10 -20.79
N ARG A 94 -3.85 22.07 -20.73
CA ARG A 94 -4.13 20.76 -21.31
C ARG A 94 -4.53 19.75 -20.23
N PRO A 95 -5.49 18.86 -20.50
CA PRO A 95 -5.76 17.76 -19.58
C PRO A 95 -4.55 16.85 -19.46
N VAL A 96 -4.25 16.43 -18.22
CA VAL A 96 -3.15 15.50 -17.92
C VAL A 96 -3.75 14.17 -17.51
N VAL A 97 -3.36 13.10 -18.18
CA VAL A 97 -3.75 11.74 -17.84
C VAL A 97 -2.55 11.02 -17.25
N LEU A 98 -2.68 10.58 -15.99
CA LEU A 98 -1.65 9.79 -15.30
C LEU A 98 -1.97 8.32 -15.47
N VAL A 99 -1.02 7.56 -16.01
CA VAL A 99 -1.13 6.11 -16.14
C VAL A 99 -0.16 5.47 -15.16
N PHE A 100 -0.68 4.64 -14.26
CA PHE A 100 0.10 3.89 -13.29
C PHE A 100 0.21 2.44 -13.76
N GLY A 101 1.43 1.92 -13.76
CA GLY A 101 1.69 0.56 -14.19
C GLY A 101 2.91 -0.03 -13.50
N SER A 102 3.05 -1.36 -13.62
CA SER A 102 4.22 -2.10 -13.20
C SER A 102 4.77 -2.87 -14.38
N TYR A 103 6.09 -2.98 -14.47
CA TYR A 103 6.79 -3.79 -15.48
C TYR A 103 6.94 -5.27 -15.06
N THR A 104 6.19 -5.71 -14.05
CA THR A 104 6.21 -7.10 -13.57
C THR A 104 5.14 -7.95 -14.23
#